data_c2f7b374ef6bc495f02ca2a6d5f7bc24
#
_entry.id   c2f7b374ef6bc495f02ca2a6d5f7bc24
#
_cell.length_a   1.000
_cell.length_b   1.000
_cell.length_c   1.000
_cell.angle_alpha   90.00
_cell.angle_beta   90.00
_cell.angle_gamma   90.00
#
_symmetry.space_group_name_H-M   'P 1'
#
loop_
_entity.id
_entity.type
_entity.pdbx_description
1 polymer ?
#
loop_
_entity_poly.entity_id
_entity_poly.type
_entity_poly.pdbx_seq_one_letter_code
_entity_poly.pdbx_strand_id
1 'polypeptide(L)'
;MNVLKKILIVEDDQLLNRTLAYNLTSDGYEVISVFNFDSAVRKLRENEFDVALLDINLPDGSGLDLCEEIRNRGQHTYIIFITANDKESDMLKGYEVGGADYVTKPFSVTVLCKKVAAVFANLELRTPRHDLFDDGFLKIDFSEQSASLAGESLDFTPKEYRTLFLFVKNPRIILTKRQILEKLWDIDGDFVDEHTLTTIISRIRKKIETDERKYIKTCLLYTSPSPRDGLLS
;
A
#
# COMPACT_ATOMS: atom_id res chain seq x y z
N MET A 1 16.83 6.59 -14.97
CA MET A 1 15.76 7.39 -15.61
C MET A 1 14.58 7.35 -14.66
N ASN A 2 14.08 8.51 -14.23
CA ASN A 2 12.88 8.56 -13.40
C ASN A 2 11.71 8.17 -14.31
N VAL A 3 11.10 7.02 -14.10
CA VAL A 3 9.87 6.63 -14.81
C VAL A 3 8.77 7.57 -14.31
N LEU A 4 8.19 8.36 -15.22
CA LEU A 4 7.09 9.24 -14.88
C LEU A 4 5.89 8.40 -14.43
N LYS A 5 5.31 8.73 -13.30
CA LYS A 5 4.10 8.12 -12.74
C LYS A 5 2.91 8.46 -13.63
N LYS A 6 2.23 7.43 -14.15
CA LYS A 6 1.20 7.59 -15.17
C LYS A 6 -0.21 7.40 -14.61
N ILE A 7 -1.08 8.36 -14.86
CA ILE A 7 -2.47 8.39 -14.37
C ILE A 7 -3.44 8.37 -15.55
N LEU A 8 -4.44 7.48 -15.49
CA LEU A 8 -5.61 7.52 -16.33
C LEU A 8 -6.76 8.24 -15.60
N ILE A 9 -7.42 9.18 -16.27
CA ILE A 9 -8.67 9.80 -15.79
C ILE A 9 -9.77 9.47 -16.80
N VAL A 10 -10.88 8.91 -16.29
CA VAL A 10 -12.10 8.64 -17.07
C VAL A 10 -13.25 9.31 -16.35
N GLU A 11 -13.70 10.43 -16.87
CA GLU A 11 -14.74 11.29 -16.29
C GLU A 11 -15.43 12.04 -17.41
N ASP A 12 -16.75 11.95 -17.53
CA ASP A 12 -17.55 12.55 -18.60
C ASP A 12 -17.79 14.04 -18.39
N ASP A 13 -17.84 14.52 -17.14
CA ASP A 13 -17.85 15.95 -16.85
C ASP A 13 -16.56 16.60 -17.31
N GLN A 14 -16.64 17.36 -18.41
CA GLN A 14 -15.48 17.99 -19.03
C GLN A 14 -14.74 18.97 -18.12
N LEU A 15 -15.48 19.70 -17.27
CA LEU A 15 -14.88 20.68 -16.37
C LEU A 15 -14.09 19.98 -15.26
N LEU A 16 -14.69 18.96 -14.64
CA LEU A 16 -14.05 18.16 -13.60
C LEU A 16 -12.84 17.41 -14.17
N ASN A 17 -12.99 16.75 -15.32
CA ASN A 17 -11.93 16.02 -16.01
C ASN A 17 -10.71 16.91 -16.27
N ARG A 18 -10.92 18.08 -16.89
CA ARG A 18 -9.83 19.03 -17.18
C ARG A 18 -9.21 19.59 -15.93
N THR A 19 -10.01 19.86 -14.90
CA THR A 19 -9.51 20.37 -13.62
C THR A 19 -8.61 19.34 -12.93
N LEU A 20 -9.02 18.08 -12.89
CA LEU A 20 -8.20 16.98 -12.36
C LEU A 20 -6.92 16.80 -13.15
N ALA A 21 -7.02 16.75 -14.49
CA ALA A 21 -5.87 16.59 -15.36
C ALA A 21 -4.85 17.74 -15.18
N TYR A 22 -5.33 19.00 -15.11
CA TYR A 22 -4.45 20.15 -14.88
C TYR A 22 -3.71 20.07 -13.55
N ASN A 23 -4.42 19.80 -12.44
CA ASN A 23 -3.80 19.75 -11.11
C ASN A 23 -2.79 18.61 -11.01
N LEU A 24 -3.14 17.40 -11.45
CA LEU A 24 -2.26 16.24 -11.38
C LEU A 24 -1.03 16.38 -12.30
N THR A 25 -1.19 17.01 -13.49
CA THR A 25 -0.05 17.33 -14.36
C THR A 25 0.86 18.37 -13.68
N SER A 26 0.29 19.36 -13.01
CA SER A 26 1.06 20.38 -12.25
C SER A 26 1.82 19.76 -11.07
N ASP A 27 1.30 18.68 -10.49
CA ASP A 27 1.96 17.90 -9.44
C ASP A 27 3.08 16.97 -9.99
N GLY A 28 3.32 16.97 -11.32
CA GLY A 28 4.43 16.24 -11.97
C GLY A 28 4.09 14.83 -12.46
N TYR A 29 2.80 14.48 -12.57
CA TYR A 29 2.36 13.19 -13.13
C TYR A 29 2.19 13.25 -14.65
N GLU A 30 2.38 12.12 -15.32
CA GLU A 30 1.94 11.94 -16.71
C GLU A 30 0.45 11.57 -16.70
N VAL A 31 -0.41 12.45 -17.22
CA VAL A 31 -1.86 12.29 -17.16
C VAL A 31 -2.43 12.06 -18.55
N ILE A 32 -3.16 10.96 -18.71
CA ILE A 32 -4.02 10.72 -19.88
C ILE A 32 -5.46 10.79 -19.40
N SER A 33 -6.24 11.73 -19.98
CA SER A 33 -7.63 11.90 -19.63
C SER A 33 -8.54 11.64 -20.81
N VAL A 34 -9.65 10.94 -20.57
CA VAL A 34 -10.68 10.60 -21.55
C VAL A 34 -12.06 10.78 -20.94
N PHE A 35 -13.10 10.86 -21.76
CA PHE A 35 -14.44 11.25 -21.34
C PHE A 35 -15.47 10.11 -21.41
N ASN A 36 -15.07 8.92 -21.85
CA ASN A 36 -15.98 7.81 -22.05
C ASN A 36 -15.26 6.46 -22.02
N PHE A 37 -16.05 5.40 -21.89
CA PHE A 37 -15.61 4.01 -21.78
C PHE A 37 -14.75 3.57 -22.98
N ASP A 38 -15.26 3.75 -24.21
CA ASP A 38 -14.57 3.29 -25.42
C ASP A 38 -13.19 3.92 -25.60
N SER A 39 -13.05 5.20 -25.27
CA SER A 39 -11.77 5.90 -25.31
C SER A 39 -10.81 5.39 -24.22
N ALA A 40 -11.33 5.05 -23.05
CA ALA A 40 -10.53 4.47 -21.97
C ALA A 40 -9.99 3.10 -22.38
N VAL A 41 -10.81 2.22 -22.94
CA VAL A 41 -10.39 0.90 -23.43
C VAL A 41 -9.29 1.01 -24.47
N ARG A 42 -9.38 1.98 -25.39
CA ARG A 42 -8.29 2.23 -26.37
C ARG A 42 -7.00 2.63 -25.69
N LYS A 43 -7.07 3.53 -24.69
CA LYS A 43 -5.86 3.98 -23.97
C LYS A 43 -5.23 2.88 -23.10
N LEU A 44 -6.02 1.99 -22.53
CA LEU A 44 -5.57 0.81 -21.80
C LEU A 44 -4.85 -0.22 -22.68
N ARG A 45 -5.11 -0.23 -24.01
CA ARG A 45 -4.40 -1.08 -24.97
C ARG A 45 -3.01 -0.56 -25.29
N GLU A 46 -2.84 0.76 -25.27
CA GLU A 46 -1.62 1.46 -25.68
C GLU A 46 -0.68 1.74 -24.51
N ASN A 47 -1.20 1.73 -23.27
CA ASN A 47 -0.49 2.19 -22.10
C ASN A 47 -0.76 1.31 -20.87
N GLU A 48 0.22 1.28 -19.97
CA GLU A 48 0.05 0.85 -18.60
C GLU A 48 -0.04 2.07 -17.69
N PHE A 49 -0.87 1.99 -16.66
CA PHE A 49 -1.10 3.07 -15.71
C PHE A 49 -0.84 2.61 -14.29
N ASP A 50 -0.24 3.48 -13.48
CA ASP A 50 -0.02 3.22 -12.05
C ASP A 50 -1.31 3.45 -11.25
N VAL A 51 -2.06 4.52 -11.62
CA VAL A 51 -3.31 4.92 -10.97
C VAL A 51 -4.37 5.18 -12.04
N ALA A 52 -5.61 4.78 -11.78
CA ALA A 52 -6.78 5.13 -12.58
C ALA A 52 -7.85 5.80 -11.70
N LEU A 53 -8.33 6.96 -12.11
CA LEU A 53 -9.49 7.65 -11.57
C LEU A 53 -10.67 7.38 -12.50
N LEU A 54 -11.65 6.63 -12.04
CA LEU A 54 -12.76 6.16 -12.88
C LEU A 54 -14.10 6.66 -12.34
N ASP A 55 -14.85 7.44 -13.14
CA ASP A 55 -16.26 7.62 -12.86
C ASP A 55 -17.00 6.30 -13.08
N ILE A 56 -17.86 5.93 -12.13
CA ILE A 56 -18.70 4.74 -12.25
C ILE A 56 -19.72 4.91 -13.36
N ASN A 57 -20.30 6.11 -13.48
CA ASN A 57 -21.39 6.39 -14.42
C ASN A 57 -20.85 7.08 -15.68
N LEU A 58 -20.50 6.32 -16.68
CA LEU A 58 -20.07 6.83 -17.98
C LEU A 58 -21.22 6.78 -18.99
N PRO A 59 -21.23 7.67 -20.00
CA PRO A 59 -22.35 7.75 -20.97
C PRO A 59 -22.47 6.49 -21.84
N ASP A 60 -21.42 5.70 -22.00
CA ASP A 60 -21.31 4.55 -22.89
C ASP A 60 -20.92 3.26 -22.18
N GLY A 61 -20.88 3.25 -20.83
CA GLY A 61 -20.49 2.08 -20.05
C GLY A 61 -20.35 2.35 -18.55
N SER A 62 -19.67 1.48 -17.84
CA SER A 62 -19.45 1.60 -16.41
C SER A 62 -17.95 1.63 -16.06
N GLY A 63 -17.58 2.48 -15.11
CA GLY A 63 -16.23 2.44 -14.53
C GLY A 63 -15.91 1.11 -13.84
N LEU A 64 -16.92 0.36 -13.39
CA LEU A 64 -16.74 -0.99 -12.85
C LEU A 64 -16.28 -1.97 -13.94
N ASP A 65 -16.88 -1.89 -15.13
CA ASP A 65 -16.48 -2.74 -16.27
C ASP A 65 -15.06 -2.38 -16.75
N LEU A 66 -14.65 -1.10 -16.65
CA LEU A 66 -13.26 -0.70 -16.90
C LEU A 66 -12.29 -1.29 -15.87
N CYS A 67 -12.70 -1.38 -14.61
CA CYS A 67 -11.91 -2.02 -13.58
C CYS A 67 -11.68 -3.51 -13.91
N GLU A 68 -12.72 -4.22 -14.29
CA GLU A 68 -12.63 -5.63 -14.73
C GLU A 68 -11.70 -5.76 -15.96
N GLU A 69 -11.81 -4.87 -16.94
CA GLU A 69 -10.96 -4.87 -18.13
C GLU A 69 -9.47 -4.67 -17.75
N ILE A 70 -9.17 -3.75 -16.83
CA ILE A 70 -7.83 -3.53 -16.30
C ILE A 70 -7.30 -4.80 -15.61
N ARG A 71 -8.11 -5.46 -14.77
CA ARG A 71 -7.72 -6.68 -14.06
C ARG A 71 -7.52 -7.86 -15.01
N ASN A 72 -8.40 -8.03 -15.99
CA ASN A 72 -8.29 -9.10 -17.00
C ASN A 72 -7.03 -8.98 -17.87
N ARG A 73 -6.46 -7.79 -17.98
CA ARG A 73 -5.17 -7.55 -18.64
C ARG A 73 -3.96 -7.83 -17.76
N GLY A 74 -4.15 -8.24 -16.50
CA GLY A 74 -3.07 -8.45 -15.55
C GLY A 74 -2.38 -7.15 -15.09
N GLN A 75 -2.99 -5.99 -15.32
CA GLN A 75 -2.43 -4.72 -14.88
C GLN A 75 -2.69 -4.48 -13.39
N HIS A 76 -1.65 -4.11 -12.66
CA HIS A 76 -1.71 -3.81 -11.22
C HIS A 76 -2.03 -2.32 -10.92
N THR A 77 -2.82 -1.70 -11.79
CA THR A 77 -3.24 -0.30 -11.64
C THR A 77 -4.04 -0.10 -10.36
N TYR A 78 -3.69 0.90 -9.54
CA TYR A 78 -4.47 1.30 -8.38
C TYR A 78 -5.70 2.08 -8.83
N ILE A 79 -6.89 1.59 -8.50
CA ILE A 79 -8.15 2.16 -8.99
C ILE A 79 -8.84 2.93 -7.88
N ILE A 80 -9.15 4.20 -8.16
CA ILE A 80 -9.99 5.07 -7.32
C ILE A 80 -11.26 5.35 -8.11
N PHE A 81 -12.39 4.90 -7.60
CA PHE A 81 -13.68 5.24 -8.18
C PHE A 81 -14.13 6.64 -7.75
N ILE A 82 -14.68 7.38 -8.71
CA ILE A 82 -15.35 8.66 -8.48
C ILE A 82 -16.84 8.40 -8.74
N THR A 83 -17.73 8.72 -7.79
CA THR A 83 -19.15 8.40 -7.93
C THR A 83 -20.03 9.48 -7.33
N ALA A 84 -21.17 9.75 -7.95
CA ALA A 84 -22.22 10.58 -7.40
C ALA A 84 -23.10 9.81 -6.39
N ASN A 85 -22.92 8.50 -6.26
CA ASN A 85 -23.79 7.62 -5.50
C ASN A 85 -23.02 7.00 -4.32
N ASP A 86 -23.56 7.16 -3.14
CA ASP A 86 -23.07 6.58 -1.88
C ASP A 86 -23.75 5.23 -1.54
N LYS A 87 -24.43 4.61 -2.55
CA LYS A 87 -25.06 3.32 -2.31
C LYS A 87 -24.00 2.27 -1.96
N GLU A 88 -24.17 1.70 -0.79
CA GLU A 88 -23.33 0.63 -0.25
C GLU A 88 -23.17 -0.54 -1.24
N SER A 89 -24.23 -0.84 -2.05
CA SER A 89 -24.21 -1.87 -3.09
C SER A 89 -23.18 -1.63 -4.20
N ASP A 90 -22.96 -0.38 -4.60
CA ASP A 90 -22.04 -0.04 -5.68
C ASP A 90 -20.59 -0.03 -5.15
N MET A 91 -20.41 0.39 -3.89
CA MET A 91 -19.13 0.31 -3.21
C MET A 91 -18.69 -1.15 -3.01
N LEU A 92 -19.58 -2.03 -2.57
CA LEU A 92 -19.30 -3.47 -2.41
C LEU A 92 -18.89 -4.11 -3.74
N LYS A 93 -19.64 -3.87 -4.82
CA LYS A 93 -19.29 -4.39 -6.15
C LYS A 93 -17.90 -3.93 -6.61
N GLY A 94 -17.58 -2.66 -6.40
CA GLY A 94 -16.29 -2.16 -6.83
C GLY A 94 -15.11 -2.74 -6.04
N TYR A 95 -15.27 -3.06 -4.74
CA TYR A 95 -14.27 -3.82 -4.00
C TYR A 95 -14.14 -5.27 -4.51
N GLU A 96 -15.26 -5.91 -4.87
CA GLU A 96 -15.27 -7.27 -5.44
C GLU A 96 -14.53 -7.35 -6.78
N VAL A 97 -14.66 -6.33 -7.63
CA VAL A 97 -13.93 -6.27 -8.92
C VAL A 97 -12.50 -5.75 -8.81
N GLY A 98 -12.00 -5.51 -7.59
CA GLY A 98 -10.62 -5.13 -7.34
C GLY A 98 -10.34 -3.63 -7.36
N GLY A 99 -11.34 -2.79 -7.17
CA GLY A 99 -11.17 -1.37 -6.84
C GLY A 99 -10.54 -1.21 -5.46
N ALA A 100 -9.68 -0.20 -5.31
CA ALA A 100 -8.91 -0.02 -4.09
C ALA A 100 -9.46 1.10 -3.20
N ASP A 101 -10.21 2.07 -3.78
CA ASP A 101 -10.69 3.24 -3.03
C ASP A 101 -11.87 3.94 -3.73
N TYR A 102 -12.58 4.79 -2.97
CA TYR A 102 -13.75 5.53 -3.43
C TYR A 102 -13.68 7.00 -3.05
N VAL A 103 -14.24 7.87 -3.92
CA VAL A 103 -14.45 9.29 -3.66
C VAL A 103 -15.85 9.68 -4.14
N THR A 104 -16.69 10.10 -3.21
CA THR A 104 -18.06 10.51 -3.52
C THR A 104 -18.14 11.99 -3.91
N LYS A 105 -18.87 12.31 -4.97
CA LYS A 105 -19.19 13.69 -5.38
C LYS A 105 -20.31 14.26 -4.47
N PRO A 106 -20.18 15.53 -4.00
CA PRO A 106 -19.13 16.48 -4.30
C PRO A 106 -17.88 16.31 -3.43
N PHE A 107 -16.69 16.49 -4.00
CA PHE A 107 -15.42 16.40 -3.30
C PHE A 107 -14.51 17.59 -3.60
N SER A 108 -13.51 17.79 -2.78
CA SER A 108 -12.45 18.75 -3.04
C SER A 108 -11.38 18.16 -3.96
N VAL A 109 -11.11 18.81 -5.10
CA VAL A 109 -10.03 18.41 -6.02
C VAL A 109 -8.70 18.34 -5.31
N THR A 110 -8.40 19.29 -4.42
CA THR A 110 -7.15 19.30 -3.63
C THR A 110 -7.05 18.03 -2.75
N VAL A 111 -8.15 17.60 -2.13
CA VAL A 111 -8.16 16.38 -1.30
C VAL A 111 -7.91 15.14 -2.16
N LEU A 112 -8.53 15.06 -3.34
CA LEU A 112 -8.29 13.96 -4.27
C LEU A 112 -6.82 13.93 -4.76
N CYS A 113 -6.23 15.07 -5.12
CA CYS A 113 -4.81 15.13 -5.49
C CYS A 113 -3.88 14.67 -4.35
N LYS A 114 -4.17 15.05 -3.09
CA LYS A 114 -3.43 14.56 -1.92
C LYS A 114 -3.59 13.05 -1.72
N LYS A 115 -4.79 12.52 -1.97
CA LYS A 115 -5.06 11.07 -1.94
C LYS A 115 -4.23 10.34 -3.00
N VAL A 116 -4.21 10.83 -4.23
CA VAL A 116 -3.36 10.28 -5.31
C VAL A 116 -1.88 10.31 -4.93
N ALA A 117 -1.40 11.42 -4.36
CA ALA A 117 -0.02 11.52 -3.88
C ALA A 117 0.30 10.48 -2.79
N ALA A 118 -0.62 10.25 -1.84
CA ALA A 118 -0.47 9.22 -0.81
C ALA A 118 -0.46 7.80 -1.41
N VAL A 119 -1.29 7.54 -2.43
CA VAL A 119 -1.27 6.27 -3.18
C VAL A 119 0.09 6.04 -3.82
N PHE A 120 0.64 7.04 -4.53
CA PHE A 120 1.96 6.90 -5.14
C PHE A 120 3.08 6.70 -4.12
N ALA A 121 3.02 7.40 -2.98
CA ALA A 121 3.97 7.16 -1.89
C ALA A 121 3.91 5.71 -1.39
N ASN A 122 2.70 5.12 -1.30
CA ASN A 122 2.52 3.72 -0.93
C ASN A 122 2.94 2.75 -2.04
N LEU A 123 2.71 3.08 -3.33
CA LEU A 123 3.15 2.27 -4.46
C LEU A 123 4.67 2.27 -4.58
N GLU A 124 5.35 3.39 -4.34
CA GLU A 124 6.81 3.46 -4.27
C GLU A 124 7.39 2.56 -3.16
N LEU A 125 6.66 2.43 -2.05
CA LEU A 125 7.00 1.48 -0.99
C LEU A 125 6.77 0.01 -1.41
N ARG A 126 5.97 -0.24 -2.48
CA ARG A 126 5.65 -1.57 -3.01
C ARG A 126 6.43 -1.93 -4.30
N THR A 127 7.27 -1.04 -4.84
CA THR A 127 8.11 -1.40 -5.99
C THR A 127 9.10 -2.52 -5.62
N PRO A 128 9.50 -3.40 -6.55
CA PRO A 128 10.36 -4.55 -6.28
C PRO A 128 11.66 -4.23 -5.56
N ARG A 129 12.14 -2.97 -5.64
CA ARG A 129 13.30 -2.49 -4.86
C ARG A 129 13.05 -2.44 -3.35
N HIS A 130 11.79 -2.40 -2.89
CA HIS A 130 11.45 -2.39 -1.46
C HIS A 130 11.02 -3.75 -0.92
N ASP A 131 10.78 -4.71 -1.80
CA ASP A 131 10.47 -6.08 -1.40
C ASP A 131 11.74 -6.95 -1.34
N LEU A 132 12.88 -6.37 -1.70
CA LEU A 132 14.20 -6.96 -1.52
C LEU A 132 14.97 -6.19 -0.45
N PHE A 133 15.40 -6.88 0.59
CA PHE A 133 16.40 -6.40 1.53
C PHE A 133 17.71 -7.11 1.22
N ASP A 134 18.78 -6.35 0.99
CA ASP A 134 20.11 -6.89 0.73
C ASP A 134 21.17 -5.92 1.28
N ASP A 135 21.90 -6.36 2.30
CA ASP A 135 23.00 -5.60 2.90
C ASP A 135 24.37 -6.25 2.61
N GLY A 136 24.39 -7.21 1.67
CA GLY A 136 25.56 -8.00 1.31
C GLY A 136 25.80 -9.22 2.19
N PHE A 137 25.06 -9.37 3.31
CA PHE A 137 25.17 -10.50 4.23
C PHE A 137 23.82 -11.18 4.46
N LEU A 138 22.78 -10.41 4.77
CA LEU A 138 21.39 -10.85 4.83
C LEU A 138 20.66 -10.38 3.57
N LYS A 139 20.10 -11.33 2.83
CA LYS A 139 19.25 -11.06 1.69
C LYS A 139 17.87 -11.66 1.93
N ILE A 140 16.82 -10.87 1.74
CA ILE A 140 15.43 -11.31 1.88
C ILE A 140 14.65 -10.78 0.68
N ASP A 141 14.07 -11.68 -0.09
CA ASP A 141 13.09 -11.38 -1.14
C ASP A 141 11.70 -11.69 -0.58
N PHE A 142 10.93 -10.64 -0.32
CA PHE A 142 9.60 -10.77 0.26
C PHE A 142 8.56 -11.20 -0.77
N SER A 143 8.80 -10.94 -2.05
CA SER A 143 7.92 -11.35 -3.15
C SER A 143 8.02 -12.86 -3.38
N GLU A 144 9.25 -13.37 -3.45
CA GLU A 144 9.53 -14.81 -3.64
C GLU A 144 9.51 -15.59 -2.33
N GLN A 145 9.35 -14.92 -1.17
CA GLN A 145 9.47 -15.50 0.17
C GLN A 145 10.76 -16.34 0.32
N SER A 146 11.86 -15.83 -0.19
CA SER A 146 13.16 -16.45 -0.10
C SER A 146 14.11 -15.58 0.73
N ALA A 147 15.00 -16.22 1.48
CA ALA A 147 15.99 -15.51 2.28
C ALA A 147 17.31 -16.28 2.35
N SER A 148 18.40 -15.55 2.52
CA SER A 148 19.72 -16.14 2.76
C SER A 148 20.55 -15.28 3.68
N LEU A 149 21.42 -15.92 4.48
CA LEU A 149 22.41 -15.29 5.35
C LEU A 149 23.78 -15.78 4.96
N ALA A 150 24.67 -14.88 4.60
CA ALA A 150 26.01 -15.23 4.11
C ALA A 150 26.00 -16.26 2.95
N GLY A 151 24.94 -16.26 2.13
CA GLY A 151 24.75 -17.20 1.03
C GLY A 151 24.05 -18.51 1.39
N GLU A 152 23.84 -18.81 2.67
CA GLU A 152 23.07 -19.97 3.12
C GLU A 152 21.57 -19.65 3.18
N SER A 153 20.73 -20.55 2.67
CA SER A 153 19.27 -20.37 2.65
C SER A 153 18.70 -20.35 4.07
N LEU A 154 17.74 -19.45 4.31
CA LEU A 154 16.99 -19.32 5.55
C LEU A 154 15.50 -19.56 5.29
N ASP A 155 14.89 -20.35 6.16
CA ASP A 155 13.43 -20.57 6.14
C ASP A 155 12.75 -19.72 7.19
N PHE A 156 11.75 -18.95 6.76
CA PHE A 156 10.87 -18.20 7.64
C PHE A 156 9.42 -18.64 7.48
N THR A 157 8.69 -18.60 8.58
CA THR A 157 7.23 -18.76 8.52
C THR A 157 6.58 -17.52 7.91
N PRO A 158 5.35 -17.62 7.37
CA PRO A 158 4.64 -16.45 6.83
C PRO A 158 4.53 -15.28 7.84
N LYS A 159 4.33 -15.57 9.14
CA LYS A 159 4.29 -14.55 10.21
C LYS A 159 5.65 -13.89 10.44
N GLU A 160 6.75 -14.65 10.34
CA GLU A 160 8.11 -14.10 10.43
C GLU A 160 8.43 -13.20 9.23
N TYR A 161 8.09 -13.61 7.99
CA TYR A 161 8.24 -12.78 6.79
C TYR A 161 7.50 -11.45 6.91
N ARG A 162 6.25 -11.46 7.35
CA ARG A 162 5.44 -10.25 7.54
C ARG A 162 6.04 -9.30 8.58
N THR A 163 6.53 -9.86 9.69
CA THR A 163 7.18 -9.07 10.74
C THR A 163 8.47 -8.44 10.23
N LEU A 164 9.30 -9.20 9.49
CA LEU A 164 10.50 -8.68 8.85
C LEU A 164 10.18 -7.60 7.83
N PHE A 165 9.17 -7.81 6.98
CA PHE A 165 8.71 -6.83 6.00
C PHE A 165 8.32 -5.52 6.67
N LEU A 166 7.57 -5.58 7.77
CA LEU A 166 7.21 -4.40 8.55
C LEU A 166 8.43 -3.63 9.05
N PHE A 167 9.48 -4.33 9.53
CA PHE A 167 10.72 -3.69 9.99
C PHE A 167 11.52 -3.09 8.84
N VAL A 168 11.64 -3.79 7.72
CA VAL A 168 12.35 -3.29 6.52
C VAL A 168 11.66 -2.07 5.92
N LYS A 169 10.32 -2.01 5.97
CA LYS A 169 9.54 -0.84 5.51
C LYS A 169 9.63 0.37 6.46
N ASN A 170 10.07 0.17 7.70
CA ASN A 170 10.18 1.25 8.70
C ASN A 170 11.61 1.33 9.28
N PRO A 171 12.64 1.55 8.44
CA PRO A 171 14.01 1.58 8.89
C PRO A 171 14.25 2.77 9.82
N ARG A 172 14.96 2.53 10.94
CA ARG A 172 15.30 3.55 11.95
C ARG A 172 14.09 4.18 12.67
N ILE A 173 12.90 3.61 12.53
CA ILE A 173 11.70 4.04 13.25
C ILE A 173 11.46 3.11 14.42
N ILE A 174 11.15 3.68 15.59
CA ILE A 174 10.75 2.91 16.77
C ILE A 174 9.28 2.53 16.60
N LEU A 175 9.00 1.24 16.48
CA LEU A 175 7.66 0.70 16.45
C LEU A 175 7.30 0.16 17.84
N THR A 176 6.18 0.59 18.39
CA THR A 176 5.64 0.00 19.62
C THR A 176 5.04 -1.38 19.34
N LYS A 177 4.99 -2.25 20.36
CA LYS A 177 4.33 -3.56 20.22
C LYS A 177 2.90 -3.44 19.69
N ARG A 178 2.15 -2.47 20.20
CA ARG A 178 0.79 -2.19 19.76
C ARG A 178 0.72 -1.86 18.26
N GLN A 179 1.59 -0.97 17.76
CA GLN A 179 1.66 -0.62 16.33
C GLN A 179 2.04 -1.81 15.44
N ILE A 180 2.92 -2.69 15.94
CA ILE A 180 3.30 -3.90 15.22
C ILE A 180 2.09 -4.85 15.17
N LEU A 181 1.41 -5.06 16.30
CA LEU A 181 0.24 -5.93 16.38
C LEU A 181 -0.91 -5.43 15.51
N GLU A 182 -1.25 -4.14 15.56
CA GLU A 182 -2.27 -3.53 14.71
C GLU A 182 -1.99 -3.79 13.22
N LYS A 183 -0.74 -3.55 12.77
CA LYS A 183 -0.36 -3.76 11.37
C LYS A 183 -0.28 -5.24 10.95
N LEU A 184 0.01 -6.15 11.86
CA LEU A 184 0.02 -7.59 11.57
C LEU A 184 -1.40 -8.19 11.63
N TRP A 185 -2.33 -7.53 12.36
CA TRP A 185 -3.72 -7.96 12.50
C TRP A 185 -4.58 -7.61 11.27
N ASP A 186 -4.43 -6.42 10.70
CA ASP A 186 -5.24 -5.93 9.59
C ASP A 186 -5.21 -6.84 8.33
N ILE A 187 -4.32 -7.84 8.32
CA ILE A 187 -4.06 -8.65 7.12
C ILE A 187 -4.72 -10.06 7.17
N ASP A 188 -4.97 -10.66 8.35
CA ASP A 188 -5.40 -12.09 8.43
C ASP A 188 -6.59 -12.38 9.36
N GLY A 189 -7.07 -11.41 10.15
CA GLY A 189 -8.13 -11.68 11.15
C GLY A 189 -7.72 -12.61 12.30
N ASP A 190 -6.48 -13.11 12.31
CA ASP A 190 -5.94 -14.00 13.36
C ASP A 190 -5.40 -13.20 14.54
N PHE A 191 -5.87 -13.53 15.75
CA PHE A 191 -5.46 -12.90 17.00
C PHE A 191 -3.96 -13.16 17.28
N VAL A 192 -3.12 -12.14 17.15
CA VAL A 192 -1.71 -12.19 17.57
C VAL A 192 -1.59 -11.44 18.89
N ASP A 193 -1.33 -12.13 19.98
CA ASP A 193 -1.09 -11.53 21.29
C ASP A 193 0.37 -11.01 21.44
N GLU A 194 0.65 -10.24 22.48
CA GLU A 194 1.98 -9.70 22.75
C GLU A 194 3.04 -10.79 23.01
N HIS A 195 2.63 -11.92 23.52
CA HIS A 195 3.52 -13.05 23.80
C HIS A 195 3.97 -13.72 22.50
N THR A 196 3.02 -13.91 21.58
CA THR A 196 3.28 -14.45 20.22
C THR A 196 4.23 -13.54 19.46
N LEU A 197 4.04 -12.21 19.48
CA LEU A 197 4.94 -11.26 18.85
C LEU A 197 6.36 -11.35 19.42
N THR A 198 6.50 -11.42 20.74
CA THR A 198 7.82 -11.57 21.40
C THR A 198 8.53 -12.84 20.95
N THR A 199 7.78 -13.94 20.82
CA THR A 199 8.31 -15.22 20.33
C THR A 199 8.75 -15.13 18.87
N ILE A 200 7.95 -14.51 18.00
CA ILE A 200 8.29 -14.30 16.58
C ILE A 200 9.60 -13.50 16.47
N ILE A 201 9.69 -12.35 17.16
CA ILE A 201 10.90 -11.52 17.14
C ILE A 201 12.14 -12.29 17.66
N SER A 202 11.96 -13.07 18.70
CA SER A 202 13.07 -13.91 19.24
C SER A 202 13.54 -14.95 18.22
N ARG A 203 12.61 -15.61 17.50
CA ARG A 203 12.95 -16.59 16.45
C ARG A 203 13.65 -15.93 15.28
N ILE A 204 13.16 -14.78 14.82
CA ILE A 204 13.78 -14.00 13.74
C ILE A 204 15.22 -13.65 14.13
N ARG A 205 15.45 -13.08 15.32
CA ARG A 205 16.78 -12.73 15.79
C ARG A 205 17.75 -13.93 15.77
N LYS A 206 17.31 -15.07 16.25
CA LYS A 206 18.13 -16.30 16.25
C LYS A 206 18.54 -16.74 14.84
N LYS A 207 17.77 -16.40 13.82
CA LYS A 207 18.04 -16.79 12.42
C LYS A 207 18.95 -15.79 11.71
N ILE A 208 18.82 -14.48 11.99
CA ILE A 208 19.50 -13.44 11.21
C ILE A 208 20.61 -12.71 11.98
N GLU A 209 20.64 -12.76 13.32
CA GLU A 209 21.62 -12.02 14.10
C GLU A 209 22.83 -12.91 14.47
N THR A 210 24.00 -12.31 14.42
CA THR A 210 25.25 -12.87 14.91
C THR A 210 25.77 -12.02 16.07
N ASP A 211 26.88 -12.41 16.68
CA ASP A 211 27.51 -11.62 17.74
C ASP A 211 27.95 -10.24 17.23
N GLU A 212 28.31 -10.16 15.95
CA GLU A 212 28.82 -8.93 15.32
C GLU A 212 27.72 -8.09 14.66
N ARG A 213 26.58 -8.69 14.29
CA ARG A 213 25.51 -8.02 13.53
C ARG A 213 24.16 -8.14 14.21
N LYS A 214 23.59 -7.01 14.59
CA LYS A 214 22.27 -6.90 15.22
C LYS A 214 21.33 -6.07 14.34
N TYR A 215 20.28 -6.70 13.83
CA TYR A 215 19.29 -6.10 12.94
C TYR A 215 18.13 -5.47 13.70
N ILE A 216 17.64 -6.13 14.74
CA ILE A 216 16.46 -5.72 15.49
C ILE A 216 16.87 -5.23 16.88
N LYS A 217 16.79 -3.91 17.10
CA LYS A 217 17.07 -3.29 18.40
C LYS A 217 15.79 -3.13 19.20
N THR A 218 15.82 -3.53 20.48
CA THR A 218 14.73 -3.26 21.41
C THR A 218 15.06 -2.00 22.20
N CYS A 219 14.18 -1.00 22.17
CA CYS A 219 14.25 0.17 23.03
C CYS A 219 13.44 -0.12 24.30
N LEU A 220 14.12 -0.27 25.45
CA LEU A 220 13.48 -0.29 26.75
C LEU A 220 13.17 1.16 27.13
N LEU A 221 11.92 1.59 26.92
CA LEU A 221 11.40 2.78 27.60
C LEU A 221 11.24 2.39 29.08
N TYR A 222 12.03 3.01 29.94
CA TYR A 222 11.77 2.99 31.39
C TYR A 222 10.37 3.60 31.58
N THR A 223 9.38 2.77 31.92
CA THR A 223 8.18 3.26 32.55
C THR A 223 8.60 3.77 33.92
N SER A 224 8.45 5.08 34.16
CA SER A 224 8.61 5.65 35.48
C SER A 224 7.76 4.85 36.47
N PRO A 225 8.26 4.55 37.69
CA PRO A 225 7.46 3.85 38.69
C PRO A 225 6.20 4.65 38.98
N SER A 226 5.08 3.94 39.02
CA SER A 226 3.77 4.50 39.35
C SER A 226 3.85 5.22 40.73
N PRO A 227 3.25 6.43 40.89
CA PRO A 227 3.31 7.17 42.14
C PRO A 227 2.45 6.54 43.28
N ARG A 228 2.29 5.23 43.33
CA ARG A 228 1.44 4.54 44.33
C ARG A 228 2.17 3.84 45.48
N ASP A 229 3.51 3.84 45.47
CA ASP A 229 4.29 3.18 46.53
C ASP A 229 4.96 4.16 47.50
N GLY A 230 4.31 5.22 47.83
CA GLY A 230 4.79 6.24 48.75
C GLY A 230 3.72 6.75 49.71
N LEU A 231 3.13 5.85 50.53
CA LEU A 231 2.43 6.25 51.77
C LEU A 231 2.13 4.98 52.57
N LEU A 232 3.06 4.58 53.42
CA LEU A 232 2.81 3.90 54.68
C LEU A 232 4.10 3.89 55.52
N SER A 233 4.23 4.83 56.35
CA SER A 233 4.62 4.80 57.78
C SER A 233 4.98 6.18 58.27
#